data_1b44186f8b48819c0371f66c4a475886
#
_entry.id   1b44186f8b48819c0371f66c4a475886
#
_cell.length_a   1.000
_cell.length_b   1.000
_cell.length_c   1.000
_cell.angle_alpha   90.00
_cell.angle_beta   90.00
_cell.angle_gamma   90.00
#
_symmetry.space_group_name_H-M   'P 1'
#
loop_
_entity.id
_entity.type
_entity.pdbx_description
1 polymer ?
#
loop_
_entity_poly.entity_id
_entity_poly.type
_entity_poly.pdbx_seq_one_letter_code
_entity_poly.pdbx_strand_id
1 'polypeptide(L)'
;MSATAVSPAAPAQPGRALARDRSRDRTKVRQDPVTLAITGVVLLLLILLVGLPLVRVLAEAFSAPGLKVLTGLFSSTTNRTIVLNTLVLGTVVGALGTAVGFMLAYVQARVAFRGKRLFHLVCLVPIVSPPFAVATASITLFGRNGLVSKQLLGQQWNIYGLSGLTLVLTLSFFPVAYMNLLGMFRSL
;
A
#
# COMPACT_ATOMS: atom_id res chain seq x y z
N MET A 1 38.42 70.15 -29.85
CA MET A 1 38.42 68.78 -30.34
C MET A 1 38.01 67.86 -29.14
N SER A 2 36.69 67.59 -29.05
CA SER A 2 36.15 66.77 -28.00
C SER A 2 35.83 65.38 -28.59
N ALA A 3 36.54 64.37 -28.14
CA ALA A 3 36.33 62.97 -28.48
C ALA A 3 35.23 62.40 -27.56
N THR A 4 34.06 62.17 -28.09
CA THR A 4 32.98 61.45 -27.41
C THR A 4 33.30 59.92 -27.39
N ALA A 5 33.59 59.40 -26.24
CA ALA A 5 33.78 57.97 -26.02
C ALA A 5 32.41 57.24 -26.09
N VAL A 6 32.22 56.42 -27.09
CA VAL A 6 31.07 55.51 -27.23
C VAL A 6 31.35 54.31 -26.32
N SER A 7 30.50 54.13 -25.30
CA SER A 7 30.51 52.95 -24.42
C SER A 7 29.96 51.73 -25.17
N PRO A 8 30.63 50.58 -25.18
CA PRO A 8 30.11 49.39 -25.85
C PRO A 8 28.96 48.78 -25.04
N ALA A 9 27.82 48.61 -25.73
CA ALA A 9 26.65 47.92 -25.18
C ALA A 9 26.99 46.47 -24.82
N ALA A 10 26.66 46.05 -23.59
CA ALA A 10 26.81 44.67 -23.13
C ALA A 10 25.97 43.70 -23.96
N PRO A 11 26.50 42.51 -24.30
CA PRO A 11 25.77 41.52 -25.08
C PRO A 11 24.53 41.00 -24.32
N ALA A 12 23.37 41.07 -24.98
CA ALA A 12 22.13 40.51 -24.45
C ALA A 12 22.27 39.00 -24.23
N GLN A 13 22.05 38.55 -23.02
CA GLN A 13 22.09 37.12 -22.66
C GLN A 13 20.82 36.41 -23.16
N PRO A 14 20.89 35.52 -24.16
CA PRO A 14 19.71 34.88 -24.75
C PRO A 14 19.04 33.82 -23.82
N GLY A 15 19.65 33.53 -22.67
CA GLY A 15 19.13 32.49 -21.74
C GLY A 15 17.99 32.96 -20.82
N ARG A 16 17.78 34.26 -20.64
CA ARG A 16 16.78 34.79 -19.70
C ARG A 16 15.36 34.89 -20.27
N ALA A 17 15.23 35.00 -21.58
CA ALA A 17 13.94 35.09 -22.25
C ALA A 17 13.22 33.72 -22.33
N LEU A 18 13.99 32.64 -22.53
CA LEU A 18 13.44 31.25 -22.63
C LEU A 18 13.03 30.65 -21.29
N ALA A 19 13.57 31.14 -20.18
CA ALA A 19 13.21 30.66 -18.85
C ALA A 19 11.89 31.25 -18.32
N ARG A 20 11.49 32.40 -18.84
CA ARG A 20 10.29 33.14 -18.38
C ARG A 20 9.01 32.63 -19.04
N ASP A 21 9.11 31.96 -20.18
CA ASP A 21 7.96 31.47 -20.95
C ASP A 21 7.49 30.06 -20.45
N ARG A 22 8.40 29.28 -19.89
CA ARG A 22 8.05 27.93 -19.33
C ARG A 22 7.29 27.96 -18.01
N SER A 23 7.25 29.10 -17.31
CA SER A 23 6.54 29.20 -16.03
C SER A 23 5.08 29.65 -16.17
N ARG A 24 4.69 30.14 -17.35
CA ARG A 24 3.33 30.62 -17.60
C ARG A 24 2.36 29.59 -18.16
N ASP A 25 2.89 28.42 -18.58
CA ASP A 25 2.07 27.39 -19.22
C ASP A 25 1.52 26.33 -18.24
N ARG A 26 1.75 26.51 -16.92
CA ARG A 26 1.38 25.52 -15.91
C ARG A 26 -0.01 25.69 -15.27
N THR A 27 -0.84 26.65 -15.69
CA THR A 27 -2.11 26.91 -14.97
C THR A 27 -3.31 27.25 -15.83
N LYS A 28 -3.31 26.92 -17.11
CA LYS A 28 -4.57 26.86 -17.86
C LYS A 28 -4.78 25.42 -18.33
N VAL A 29 -5.15 24.53 -17.39
CA VAL A 29 -5.95 23.36 -17.77
C VAL A 29 -7.22 23.96 -18.36
N ARG A 30 -7.21 24.13 -19.67
CA ARG A 30 -8.40 24.50 -20.45
C ARG A 30 -9.38 23.36 -20.14
N GLN A 31 -10.36 23.66 -19.32
CA GLN A 31 -11.43 22.73 -19.00
C GLN A 31 -12.25 22.58 -20.29
N ASP A 32 -11.82 21.66 -21.13
CA ASP A 32 -12.60 21.28 -22.29
C ASP A 32 -13.95 20.74 -21.77
N PRO A 33 -15.08 21.27 -22.31
CA PRO A 33 -16.40 20.84 -21.83
C PRO A 33 -16.61 19.32 -21.89
N VAL A 34 -15.89 18.66 -22.80
CA VAL A 34 -15.86 17.20 -22.92
C VAL A 34 -15.18 16.55 -21.72
N THR A 35 -14.04 17.08 -21.28
CA THR A 35 -13.33 16.57 -20.08
C THR A 35 -14.16 16.78 -18.82
N LEU A 36 -14.83 17.93 -18.71
CA LEU A 36 -15.73 18.21 -17.58
C LEU A 36 -16.93 17.25 -17.56
N ALA A 37 -17.52 17.00 -18.72
CA ALA A 37 -18.64 16.07 -18.86
C ALA A 37 -18.22 14.63 -18.51
N ILE A 38 -17.08 14.15 -19.03
CA ILE A 38 -16.54 12.82 -18.72
C ILE A 38 -16.24 12.70 -17.21
N THR A 39 -15.58 13.71 -16.64
CA THR A 39 -15.29 13.73 -15.20
C THR A 39 -16.57 13.72 -14.36
N GLY A 40 -17.58 14.49 -14.76
CA GLY A 40 -18.90 14.52 -14.13
C GLY A 40 -19.60 13.16 -14.16
N VAL A 41 -19.59 12.50 -15.31
CA VAL A 41 -20.15 11.15 -15.48
C VAL A 41 -19.42 10.13 -14.63
N VAL A 42 -18.08 10.15 -14.61
CA VAL A 42 -17.26 9.25 -13.78
C VAL A 42 -17.52 9.47 -12.29
N LEU A 43 -17.58 10.73 -11.84
CA LEU A 43 -17.92 11.05 -10.45
C LEU A 43 -19.34 10.62 -10.08
N LEU A 44 -20.32 10.84 -10.97
CA LEU A 44 -21.68 10.39 -10.75
C LEU A 44 -21.76 8.86 -10.62
N LEU A 45 -21.09 8.14 -11.52
CA LEU A 45 -20.99 6.68 -11.46
C LEU A 45 -20.31 6.20 -10.17
N LEU A 46 -19.23 6.85 -9.74
CA LEU A 46 -18.56 6.54 -8.49
C LEU A 46 -19.47 6.75 -7.27
N ILE A 47 -20.18 7.89 -7.21
CA ILE A 47 -21.11 8.20 -6.13
C ILE A 47 -22.26 7.19 -6.13
N LEU A 48 -22.78 6.83 -7.30
CA LEU A 48 -23.92 5.93 -7.42
C LEU A 48 -23.52 4.48 -7.16
N LEU A 49 -22.37 4.04 -7.67
CA LEU A 49 -21.93 2.65 -7.56
C LEU A 49 -21.29 2.33 -6.20
N VAL A 50 -20.58 3.29 -5.61
CA VAL A 50 -19.86 3.11 -4.34
C VAL A 50 -20.57 3.82 -3.20
N GLY A 51 -20.95 5.09 -3.40
CA GLY A 51 -21.55 5.92 -2.36
C GLY A 51 -22.92 5.40 -1.90
N LEU A 52 -23.80 5.05 -2.85
CA LEU A 52 -25.15 4.59 -2.53
C LEU A 52 -25.15 3.27 -1.72
N PRO A 53 -24.40 2.22 -2.08
CA PRO A 53 -24.31 1.02 -1.23
C PRO A 53 -23.73 1.31 0.15
N LEU A 54 -22.71 2.16 0.25
CA LEU A 54 -22.12 2.54 1.54
C LEU A 54 -23.13 3.26 2.44
N VAL A 55 -23.84 4.24 1.89
CA VAL A 55 -24.90 4.95 2.63
C VAL A 55 -26.01 4.00 3.07
N ARG A 56 -26.42 3.06 2.23
CA ARG A 56 -27.42 2.06 2.59
C ARG A 56 -26.95 1.13 3.70
N VAL A 57 -25.70 0.62 3.63
CA VAL A 57 -25.12 -0.22 4.69
C VAL A 57 -25.01 0.55 6.00
N LEU A 58 -24.58 1.81 5.96
CA LEU A 58 -24.54 2.66 7.15
C LEU A 58 -25.95 2.94 7.72
N ALA A 59 -26.92 3.27 6.87
CA ALA A 59 -28.29 3.50 7.30
C ALA A 59 -28.89 2.24 7.97
N GLU A 60 -28.63 1.05 7.39
CA GLU A 60 -29.08 -0.21 7.97
C GLU A 60 -28.37 -0.50 9.31
N ALA A 61 -27.06 -0.23 9.40
CA ALA A 61 -26.31 -0.41 10.63
C ALA A 61 -26.83 0.46 11.80
N PHE A 62 -27.32 1.66 11.49
CA PHE A 62 -27.91 2.58 12.48
C PHE A 62 -29.45 2.43 12.62
N SER A 63 -30.04 1.50 11.89
CA SER A 63 -31.46 1.17 12.08
C SER A 63 -31.72 0.44 13.41
N ALA A 64 -32.96 0.42 13.87
CA ALA A 64 -33.31 -0.28 15.12
C ALA A 64 -32.92 -1.77 15.10
N PRO A 65 -33.14 -2.54 14.01
CA PRO A 65 -32.62 -3.91 13.90
C PRO A 65 -31.08 -3.96 13.87
N GLY A 66 -30.41 -3.03 13.17
CA GLY A 66 -28.95 -2.98 13.10
C GLY A 66 -28.30 -2.74 14.47
N LEU A 67 -28.80 -1.78 15.23
CA LEU A 67 -28.36 -1.53 16.61
C LEU A 67 -28.58 -2.73 17.53
N LYS A 68 -29.67 -3.48 17.35
CA LYS A 68 -29.93 -4.70 18.10
C LYS A 68 -28.93 -5.81 17.78
N VAL A 69 -28.50 -5.91 16.52
CA VAL A 69 -27.42 -6.82 16.11
C VAL A 69 -26.08 -6.38 16.72
N LEU A 70 -25.77 -5.08 16.68
CA LEU A 70 -24.54 -4.54 17.28
C LEU A 70 -24.46 -4.80 18.79
N THR A 71 -25.54 -4.56 19.53
CA THR A 71 -25.58 -4.89 20.97
C THR A 71 -25.50 -6.40 21.20
N GLY A 72 -26.11 -7.22 20.34
CA GLY A 72 -26.01 -8.68 20.35
C GLY A 72 -24.61 -9.23 20.08
N LEU A 73 -23.79 -8.51 19.29
CA LEU A 73 -22.40 -8.88 19.03
C LEU A 73 -21.56 -8.89 20.34
N PHE A 74 -21.80 -7.95 21.22
CA PHE A 74 -21.06 -7.84 22.49
C PHE A 74 -21.65 -8.71 23.62
N SER A 75 -22.90 -9.13 23.53
CA SER A 75 -23.54 -10.00 24.53
C SER A 75 -23.30 -11.49 24.28
N SER A 76 -23.01 -11.90 23.04
CA SER A 76 -22.67 -13.29 22.71
C SER A 76 -21.18 -13.56 22.92
N THR A 77 -20.86 -14.56 23.76
CA THR A 77 -19.47 -14.99 24.01
C THR A 77 -18.75 -15.37 22.73
N THR A 78 -19.43 -16.05 21.82
CA THR A 78 -18.85 -16.46 20.52
C THR A 78 -18.47 -15.26 19.68
N ASN A 79 -19.36 -14.28 19.54
CA ASN A 79 -19.11 -13.09 18.74
C ASN A 79 -17.99 -12.22 19.37
N ARG A 80 -17.97 -12.08 20.69
CA ARG A 80 -16.89 -11.40 21.41
C ARG A 80 -15.54 -12.06 21.13
N THR A 81 -15.47 -13.40 21.16
CA THR A 81 -14.24 -14.13 20.84
C THR A 81 -13.79 -13.89 19.40
N ILE A 82 -14.71 -13.87 18.44
CA ILE A 82 -14.41 -13.57 17.03
C ILE A 82 -13.81 -12.17 16.89
N VAL A 83 -14.46 -11.16 17.50
CA VAL A 83 -13.98 -9.77 17.45
C VAL A 83 -12.59 -9.65 18.09
N LEU A 84 -12.39 -10.22 19.27
CA LEU A 84 -11.09 -10.21 19.94
C LEU A 84 -10.00 -10.89 19.11
N ASN A 85 -10.29 -12.08 18.58
CA ASN A 85 -9.33 -12.79 17.73
C ASN A 85 -8.99 -12.01 16.47
N THR A 86 -9.94 -11.30 15.87
CA THR A 86 -9.72 -10.46 14.70
C THR A 86 -8.83 -9.26 15.05
N LEU A 87 -9.08 -8.61 16.18
CA LEU A 87 -8.27 -7.48 16.64
C LEU A 87 -6.84 -7.92 16.97
N VAL A 88 -6.68 -9.04 17.69
CA VAL A 88 -5.37 -9.61 18.02
C VAL A 88 -4.63 -9.98 16.72
N LEU A 89 -5.31 -10.68 15.81
CA LEU A 89 -4.73 -11.06 14.53
C LEU A 89 -4.26 -9.83 13.73
N GLY A 90 -5.12 -8.82 13.57
CA GLY A 90 -4.78 -7.60 12.84
C GLY A 90 -3.59 -6.86 13.45
N THR A 91 -3.57 -6.75 14.80
CA THR A 91 -2.48 -6.08 15.52
C THR A 91 -1.16 -6.85 15.37
N VAL A 92 -1.18 -8.16 15.58
CA VAL A 92 0.02 -9.01 15.48
C VAL A 92 0.56 -9.03 14.05
N VAL A 93 -0.31 -9.22 13.06
CA VAL A 93 0.08 -9.20 11.63
C VAL A 93 0.64 -7.82 11.24
N GLY A 94 0.00 -6.75 11.68
CA GLY A 94 0.47 -5.38 11.44
C GLY A 94 1.86 -5.13 12.04
N ALA A 95 2.06 -5.52 13.29
CA ALA A 95 3.34 -5.39 13.97
C ALA A 95 4.44 -6.23 13.32
N LEU A 96 4.19 -7.52 13.08
CA LEU A 96 5.16 -8.42 12.46
C LEU A 96 5.45 -8.03 11.01
N GLY A 97 4.42 -7.71 10.23
CA GLY A 97 4.58 -7.28 8.83
C GLY A 97 5.40 -5.99 8.72
N THR A 98 5.14 -5.03 9.62
CA THR A 98 5.92 -3.79 9.69
C THR A 98 7.36 -4.05 10.12
N ALA A 99 7.59 -4.88 11.13
CA ALA A 99 8.93 -5.22 11.60
C ALA A 99 9.76 -5.91 10.51
N VAL A 100 9.19 -6.92 9.85
CA VAL A 100 9.85 -7.63 8.73
C VAL A 100 10.08 -6.66 7.57
N GLY A 101 9.07 -5.89 7.18
CA GLY A 101 9.19 -4.87 6.13
C GLY A 101 10.28 -3.84 6.43
N PHE A 102 10.37 -3.37 7.68
CA PHE A 102 11.39 -2.44 8.14
C PHE A 102 12.80 -3.05 8.02
N MET A 103 13.00 -4.26 8.54
CA MET A 103 14.30 -4.93 8.46
C MET A 103 14.77 -5.09 7.02
N LEU A 104 13.89 -5.57 6.14
CA LEU A 104 14.21 -5.78 4.73
C LEU A 104 14.46 -4.45 3.99
N ALA A 105 13.66 -3.41 4.28
CA ALA A 105 13.84 -2.08 3.71
C ALA A 105 15.15 -1.44 4.18
N TYR A 106 15.49 -1.59 5.44
CA TYR A 106 16.76 -1.11 6.01
C TYR A 106 17.96 -1.78 5.34
N VAL A 107 17.95 -3.11 5.23
CA VAL A 107 19.00 -3.87 4.52
C VAL A 107 19.12 -3.41 3.07
N GLN A 108 18.00 -3.29 2.37
CA GLN A 108 17.98 -2.85 0.99
C GLN A 108 18.49 -1.42 0.79
N ALA A 109 18.22 -0.51 1.72
CA ALA A 109 18.65 0.89 1.64
C ALA A 109 20.11 1.08 2.04
N ARG A 110 20.51 0.50 3.17
CA ARG A 110 21.78 0.83 3.85
C ARG A 110 22.90 -0.16 3.60
N VAL A 111 22.62 -1.43 3.32
CA VAL A 111 23.65 -2.45 3.12
C VAL A 111 24.03 -2.55 1.64
N ALA A 112 25.31 -2.40 1.31
CA ALA A 112 25.81 -2.63 -0.04
C ALA A 112 26.17 -4.12 -0.22
N PHE A 113 25.41 -4.84 -1.03
CA PHE A 113 25.68 -6.26 -1.36
C PHE A 113 25.40 -6.56 -2.82
N ARG A 114 26.06 -7.62 -3.31
CA ARG A 114 25.80 -8.14 -4.66
C ARG A 114 24.42 -8.81 -4.70
N GLY A 115 23.59 -8.48 -5.70
CA GLY A 115 22.25 -9.06 -5.82
C GLY A 115 21.09 -8.24 -5.25
N LYS A 116 21.31 -6.97 -4.88
CA LYS A 116 20.26 -6.05 -4.42
C LYS A 116 19.00 -6.06 -5.29
N ARG A 117 19.17 -6.16 -6.62
CA ARG A 117 18.05 -6.17 -7.56
C ARG A 117 17.21 -7.45 -7.41
N LEU A 118 17.86 -8.60 -7.28
CA LEU A 118 17.18 -9.87 -7.04
C LEU A 118 16.48 -9.89 -5.70
N PHE A 119 17.15 -9.43 -4.64
CA PHE A 119 16.55 -9.30 -3.31
C PHE A 119 15.30 -8.43 -3.32
N HIS A 120 15.34 -7.28 -3.99
CA HIS A 120 14.17 -6.41 -4.15
C HIS A 120 13.02 -7.12 -4.88
N LEU A 121 13.30 -7.85 -5.97
CA LEU A 121 12.30 -8.61 -6.70
C LEU A 121 11.66 -9.69 -5.81
N VAL A 122 12.46 -10.44 -5.07
CA VAL A 122 11.96 -11.48 -4.15
C VAL A 122 11.04 -10.87 -3.08
N CYS A 123 11.39 -9.70 -2.53
CA CYS A 123 10.53 -9.01 -1.57
C CYS A 123 9.19 -8.56 -2.18
N LEU A 124 9.11 -8.37 -3.49
CA LEU A 124 7.88 -7.96 -4.18
C LEU A 124 7.01 -9.12 -4.67
N VAL A 125 7.54 -10.34 -4.72
CA VAL A 125 6.79 -11.51 -5.19
C VAL A 125 5.41 -11.66 -4.53
N PRO A 126 5.27 -11.51 -3.19
CA PRO A 126 3.96 -11.65 -2.56
C PRO A 126 2.93 -10.60 -2.97
N ILE A 127 3.35 -9.40 -3.42
CA ILE A 127 2.42 -8.37 -3.91
C ILE A 127 1.75 -8.81 -5.23
N VAL A 128 2.54 -9.44 -6.10
CA VAL A 128 2.06 -9.87 -7.42
C VAL A 128 1.24 -11.15 -7.30
N SER A 129 1.51 -11.95 -6.26
CA SER A 129 0.82 -13.22 -6.03
C SER A 129 -0.56 -13.00 -5.40
N PRO A 130 -1.62 -13.64 -5.93
CA PRO A 130 -2.92 -13.61 -5.27
C PRO A 130 -2.81 -14.14 -3.83
N PRO A 131 -3.52 -13.56 -2.84
CA PRO A 131 -3.41 -13.98 -1.44
C PRO A 131 -3.66 -15.48 -1.20
N PHE A 132 -4.55 -16.11 -1.98
CA PHE A 132 -4.80 -17.54 -1.88
C PHE A 132 -3.59 -18.38 -2.33
N ALA A 133 -2.79 -17.90 -3.27
CA ALA A 133 -1.59 -18.61 -3.74
C ALA A 133 -0.52 -18.63 -2.63
N VAL A 134 -0.36 -17.52 -1.90
CA VAL A 134 0.52 -17.44 -0.73
C VAL A 134 0.04 -18.39 0.38
N ALA A 135 -1.28 -18.44 0.61
CA ALA A 135 -1.89 -19.36 1.57
C ALA A 135 -1.64 -20.83 1.20
N THR A 136 -1.90 -21.18 -0.06
CA THR A 136 -1.70 -22.56 -0.57
C THR A 136 -0.23 -22.95 -0.50
N ALA A 137 0.67 -22.08 -0.93
CA ALA A 137 2.12 -22.32 -0.82
C ALA A 137 2.56 -22.53 0.64
N SER A 138 2.05 -21.69 1.55
CA SER A 138 2.34 -21.82 2.99
C SER A 138 1.85 -23.13 3.55
N ILE A 139 0.65 -23.59 3.18
CA ILE A 139 0.11 -24.90 3.62
C ILE A 139 0.95 -26.05 3.02
N THR A 140 1.35 -25.95 1.76
CA THR A 140 2.18 -26.96 1.11
C THR A 140 3.56 -27.05 1.73
N LEU A 141 4.15 -25.93 2.14
CA LEU A 141 5.47 -25.89 2.75
C LEU A 141 5.45 -26.25 4.25
N PHE A 142 4.52 -25.67 5.00
CA PHE A 142 4.51 -25.71 6.47
C PHE A 142 3.32 -26.48 7.06
N GLY A 143 2.43 -27.04 6.23
CA GLY A 143 1.30 -27.86 6.71
C GLY A 143 1.73 -29.16 7.37
N ARG A 144 0.77 -29.95 7.87
CA ARG A 144 1.03 -31.23 8.57
C ARG A 144 1.89 -32.21 7.76
N ASN A 145 1.75 -32.21 6.43
CA ASN A 145 2.55 -33.02 5.50
C ASN A 145 3.46 -32.13 4.64
N GLY A 146 3.76 -30.92 5.10
CA GLY A 146 4.53 -29.93 4.35
C GLY A 146 5.98 -30.36 4.13
N LEU A 147 6.55 -29.87 3.04
CA LEU A 147 7.94 -30.18 2.66
C LEU A 147 8.93 -29.75 3.73
N VAL A 148 8.73 -28.57 4.32
CA VAL A 148 9.62 -28.04 5.36
C VAL A 148 9.34 -28.68 6.72
N SER A 149 8.07 -28.76 7.13
CA SER A 149 7.71 -29.27 8.46
C SER A 149 8.03 -30.74 8.63
N LYS A 150 7.61 -31.59 7.68
CA LYS A 150 7.76 -33.05 7.78
C LYS A 150 9.07 -33.57 7.21
N GLN A 151 9.48 -33.08 6.02
CA GLN A 151 10.65 -33.65 5.34
C GLN A 151 11.97 -33.05 5.83
N LEU A 152 12.02 -31.75 6.15
CA LEU A 152 13.25 -31.12 6.62
C LEU A 152 13.40 -31.14 8.13
N LEU A 153 12.34 -30.85 8.89
CA LEU A 153 12.38 -30.64 10.32
C LEU A 153 11.83 -31.86 11.12
N GLY A 154 11.20 -32.82 10.45
CA GLY A 154 10.62 -34.02 11.10
C GLY A 154 9.48 -33.69 12.08
N GLN A 155 9.00 -32.45 12.11
CA GLN A 155 7.98 -31.98 13.03
C GLN A 155 6.66 -31.73 12.32
N GLN A 156 5.55 -32.06 12.96
CA GLN A 156 4.22 -31.73 12.46
C GLN A 156 3.78 -30.38 13.04
N TRP A 157 3.97 -29.32 12.28
CA TRP A 157 3.47 -28.01 12.69
C TRP A 157 1.99 -27.87 12.33
N ASN A 158 1.23 -27.38 13.31
CA ASN A 158 -0.16 -27.05 13.06
C ASN A 158 -0.28 -25.61 12.53
N ILE A 159 -0.14 -25.47 11.21
CA ILE A 159 -0.32 -24.18 10.55
C ILE A 159 -1.80 -23.76 10.45
N TYR A 160 -2.72 -24.62 10.89
CA TYR A 160 -4.14 -24.31 10.87
C TYR A 160 -4.52 -23.49 12.12
N GLY A 161 -5.41 -22.51 11.94
CA GLY A 161 -5.84 -21.62 13.01
C GLY A 161 -5.13 -20.25 13.01
N LEU A 162 -5.19 -19.54 14.14
CA LEU A 162 -4.69 -18.16 14.26
C LEU A 162 -3.19 -18.02 13.98
N SER A 163 -2.38 -18.98 14.41
CA SER A 163 -0.92 -18.94 14.23
C SER A 163 -0.53 -19.03 12.76
N GLY A 164 -1.10 -19.96 12.02
CA GLY A 164 -0.84 -20.09 10.59
C GLY A 164 -1.42 -18.94 9.78
N LEU A 165 -2.62 -18.47 10.16
CA LEU A 165 -3.21 -17.30 9.54
C LEU A 165 -2.34 -16.06 9.74
N THR A 166 -1.79 -15.87 10.94
CA THR A 166 -0.83 -14.78 11.24
C THR A 166 0.40 -14.89 10.34
N LEU A 167 0.98 -16.07 10.18
CA LEU A 167 2.15 -16.26 9.33
C LEU A 167 1.84 -15.95 7.86
N VAL A 168 0.74 -16.49 7.32
CA VAL A 168 0.33 -16.28 5.93
C VAL A 168 0.04 -14.80 5.66
N LEU A 169 -0.71 -14.14 6.54
CA LEU A 169 -1.03 -12.73 6.38
C LEU A 169 0.21 -11.84 6.52
N THR A 170 1.09 -12.14 7.48
CA THR A 170 2.37 -11.41 7.62
C THR A 170 3.19 -11.53 6.34
N LEU A 171 3.29 -12.74 5.78
CA LEU A 171 4.02 -13.00 4.53
C LEU A 171 3.37 -12.32 3.32
N SER A 172 2.05 -12.14 3.33
CA SER A 172 1.32 -11.46 2.25
C SER A 172 1.44 -9.94 2.33
N PHE A 173 1.51 -9.36 3.53
CA PHE A 173 1.41 -7.92 3.73
C PHE A 173 2.72 -7.20 4.06
N PHE A 174 3.80 -7.92 4.48
CA PHE A 174 5.09 -7.26 4.74
C PHE A 174 5.62 -6.45 3.54
N PRO A 175 5.38 -6.83 2.26
CA PRO A 175 5.94 -6.07 1.16
C PRO A 175 5.34 -4.67 1.03
N VAL A 176 4.11 -4.46 1.52
CA VAL A 176 3.48 -3.12 1.56
C VAL A 176 4.27 -2.21 2.51
N ALA A 177 4.58 -2.71 3.72
CA ALA A 177 5.43 -1.98 4.67
C ALA A 177 6.85 -1.77 4.11
N TYR A 178 7.44 -2.81 3.49
CA TYR A 178 8.74 -2.74 2.85
C TYR A 178 8.83 -1.63 1.80
N MET A 179 7.85 -1.53 0.89
CA MET A 179 7.85 -0.51 -0.16
C MET A 179 7.73 0.90 0.38
N ASN A 180 6.82 1.12 1.33
CA ASN A 180 6.64 2.43 1.97
C ASN A 180 7.90 2.87 2.71
N LEU A 181 8.47 2.00 3.52
CA LEU A 181 9.67 2.30 4.30
C LEU A 181 10.92 2.45 3.42
N LEU A 182 11.04 1.65 2.36
CA LEU A 182 12.13 1.80 1.39
C LEU A 182 12.06 3.15 0.68
N GLY A 183 10.87 3.64 0.32
CA GLY A 183 10.66 4.97 -0.21
C GLY A 183 11.16 6.06 0.74
N MET A 184 10.79 5.96 2.03
CA MET A 184 11.26 6.88 3.07
C MET A 184 12.80 6.85 3.23
N PHE A 185 13.40 5.67 3.30
CA PHE A 185 14.87 5.55 3.44
C PHE A 185 15.67 6.06 2.25
N ARG A 186 15.07 6.12 1.06
CA ARG A 186 15.70 6.69 -0.14
C ARG A 186 15.56 8.21 -0.24
N SER A 187 14.63 8.80 0.48
CA SER A 187 14.42 10.25 0.52
C SER A 187 15.23 10.96 1.60
N LEU A 188 15.81 10.21 2.54
CA LEU A 188 16.74 10.67 3.59
C LEU A 188 18.20 10.57 3.13
#